data_55bd12c9327c3b5cb59113f23a893d75
#
_entry.id   55bd12c9327c3b5cb59113f23a893d75
#
_cell.length_a   1.000
_cell.length_b   1.000
_cell.length_c   1.000
_cell.angle_alpha   90.00
_cell.angle_beta   90.00
_cell.angle_gamma   90.00
#
_symmetry.space_group_name_H-M   'P 1'
#
loop_
_entity.id
_entity.type
_entity.pdbx_description
1 polymer ?
#
loop_
_entity_poly.entity_id
_entity_poly.type
_entity_poly.pdbx_seq_one_letter_code
_entity_poly.pdbx_strand_id
1 'polypeptide(L)'
;MNNIKNRPVDFLAASFLIIFSILLGLNQVMVKLVNEGMHPVFQVALRSTFAIFPILIYCYILKKKIIINNGSLIPGIIAGILFAIEFIFLFTALDYSTVTRVSLIFYTMPVWLTLAAHFLIENDKLNLNKILGLIIALVGLFLAVYEPTTGYDTSQFYGDAYSLLASLCWATIAIMLKTTRLSNATPETQLLYQLVVSGIILLPLSMQLNDYVRNIDLDLILIFSFQVIVIMCMGFIGWLWIMSKYSASSTSSFAFLTPIFGVLFGWLIMDDPINEQIYLSLFFTCLGIYLINKRGSKSI
;
A
#
# COMPACT_ATOMS: atom_id res chain seq x y z
N MET A 1 1.92 21.51 21.42
CA MET A 1 1.63 20.13 20.96
C MET A 1 2.87 19.65 20.22
N ASN A 2 3.41 18.52 20.60
CA ASN A 2 4.80 18.12 20.39
C ASN A 2 5.19 17.92 18.91
N ASN A 3 6.34 18.48 18.53
CA ASN A 3 7.12 18.33 17.28
C ASN A 3 7.55 16.88 16.94
N ILE A 4 6.84 15.87 17.45
CA ILE A 4 7.23 14.46 17.32
C ILE A 4 6.79 13.85 15.97
N LYS A 5 5.80 14.46 15.29
CA LYS A 5 5.13 13.86 14.12
C LYS A 5 5.90 13.93 12.78
N ASN A 6 7.07 14.56 12.71
CA ASN A 6 7.80 14.75 11.44
C ASN A 6 9.30 14.50 11.58
N ARG A 7 9.69 13.47 12.34
CA ARG A 7 11.09 13.06 12.44
C ARG A 7 11.55 12.43 11.10
N PRO A 8 12.81 12.63 10.70
CA PRO A 8 13.40 11.86 9.60
C PRO A 8 13.43 10.38 9.99
N VAL A 9 13.29 9.52 8.98
CA VAL A 9 13.33 8.06 9.17
C VAL A 9 14.72 7.66 9.72
N ASP A 10 14.73 6.94 10.84
CA ASP A 10 15.94 6.37 11.45
C ASP A 10 16.21 4.95 10.89
N PHE A 11 17.35 4.38 11.30
CA PHE A 11 17.79 3.08 10.79
C PHE A 11 16.77 1.95 11.07
N LEU A 12 16.16 1.92 12.25
CA LEU A 12 15.19 0.88 12.62
C LEU A 12 13.91 1.00 11.78
N ALA A 13 13.40 2.23 11.61
CA ALA A 13 12.24 2.47 10.77
C ALA A 13 12.54 2.16 9.29
N ALA A 14 13.74 2.52 8.79
CA ALA A 14 14.15 2.19 7.44
C ALA A 14 14.21 0.66 7.22
N SER A 15 14.79 -0.08 8.16
CA SER A 15 14.87 -1.55 8.10
C SER A 15 13.48 -2.18 8.05
N PHE A 16 12.55 -1.72 8.92
CA PHE A 16 11.16 -2.18 8.87
C PHE A 16 10.50 -1.87 7.53
N LEU A 17 10.66 -0.65 7.00
CA LEU A 17 10.06 -0.24 5.74
C LEU A 17 10.60 -1.04 4.55
N ILE A 18 11.88 -1.41 4.55
CA ILE A 18 12.47 -2.29 3.53
C ILE A 18 11.85 -3.69 3.61
N ILE A 19 11.79 -4.29 4.81
CA ILE A 19 11.16 -5.60 5.02
C ILE A 19 9.66 -5.54 4.61
N PHE A 20 8.97 -4.49 4.99
CA PHE A 20 7.57 -4.29 4.62
C PHE A 20 7.39 -4.15 3.10
N SER A 21 8.32 -3.47 2.40
CA SER A 21 8.31 -3.38 0.94
C SER A 21 8.54 -4.74 0.26
N ILE A 22 9.43 -5.58 0.82
CA ILE A 22 9.61 -6.97 0.36
C ILE A 22 8.30 -7.76 0.51
N LEU A 23 7.70 -7.69 1.69
CA LEU A 23 6.43 -8.37 1.97
C LEU A 23 5.29 -7.88 1.09
N LEU A 24 5.19 -6.59 0.81
CA LEU A 24 4.18 -6.04 -0.09
C LEU A 24 4.42 -6.45 -1.54
N GLY A 25 5.68 -6.53 -2.01
CA GLY A 25 6.01 -7.05 -3.34
C GLY A 25 5.60 -8.51 -3.49
N LEU A 26 5.92 -9.35 -2.49
CA LEU A 26 5.47 -10.73 -2.44
C LEU A 26 3.94 -10.85 -2.40
N ASN A 27 3.29 -9.96 -1.64
CA ASN A 27 1.83 -9.94 -1.53
C ASN A 27 1.12 -9.70 -2.87
N GLN A 28 1.70 -8.94 -3.80
CA GLN A 28 1.10 -8.73 -5.13
C GLN A 28 0.97 -10.05 -5.90
N VAL A 29 2.04 -10.86 -5.89
CA VAL A 29 2.01 -12.20 -6.49
C VAL A 29 1.02 -13.11 -5.77
N MET A 30 1.05 -13.12 -4.42
CA MET A 30 0.12 -13.92 -3.61
C MET A 30 -1.35 -13.55 -3.87
N VAL A 31 -1.67 -12.26 -4.04
CA VAL A 31 -3.02 -11.81 -4.39
C VAL A 31 -3.44 -12.38 -5.74
N LYS A 32 -2.56 -12.32 -6.74
CA LYS A 32 -2.85 -12.84 -8.08
C LYS A 32 -3.07 -14.35 -8.06
N LEU A 33 -2.26 -15.11 -7.32
CA LEU A 33 -2.46 -16.56 -7.13
C LEU A 33 -3.80 -16.86 -6.46
N VAL A 34 -4.16 -16.15 -5.40
CA VAL A 34 -5.43 -16.36 -4.70
C VAL A 34 -6.63 -15.94 -5.55
N ASN A 35 -6.48 -14.98 -6.48
CA ASN A 35 -7.52 -14.64 -7.46
C ASN A 35 -7.90 -15.82 -8.38
N GLU A 36 -6.99 -16.79 -8.60
CA GLU A 36 -7.33 -18.02 -9.35
C GLU A 36 -8.38 -18.86 -8.61
N GLY A 37 -8.35 -18.87 -7.28
CA GLY A 37 -9.27 -19.62 -6.43
C GLY A 37 -10.53 -18.88 -6.01
N MET A 38 -10.54 -17.54 -6.03
CA MET A 38 -11.69 -16.75 -5.63
C MET A 38 -11.71 -15.38 -6.31
N HIS A 39 -12.93 -14.80 -6.44
CA HIS A 39 -13.10 -13.50 -7.05
C HIS A 39 -12.37 -12.40 -6.24
N PRO A 40 -11.70 -11.41 -6.87
CA PRO A 40 -10.93 -10.36 -6.20
C PRO A 40 -11.68 -9.66 -5.07
N VAL A 41 -12.95 -9.25 -5.30
CA VAL A 41 -13.77 -8.57 -4.29
C VAL A 41 -14.06 -9.47 -3.09
N PHE A 42 -14.29 -10.78 -3.31
CA PHE A 42 -14.51 -11.74 -2.24
C PHE A 42 -13.23 -11.98 -1.43
N GLN A 43 -12.09 -12.06 -2.09
CA GLN A 43 -10.78 -12.14 -1.42
C GLN A 43 -10.56 -10.95 -0.48
N VAL A 44 -10.82 -9.71 -0.95
CA VAL A 44 -10.72 -8.51 -0.10
C VAL A 44 -11.68 -8.55 1.07
N ALA A 45 -12.94 -8.95 0.83
CA ALA A 45 -13.97 -9.06 1.87
C ALA A 45 -13.56 -10.04 2.98
N LEU A 46 -13.12 -11.24 2.59
CA LEU A 46 -12.63 -12.26 3.53
C LEU A 46 -11.39 -11.78 4.28
N ARG A 47 -10.40 -11.21 3.56
CA ARG A 47 -9.17 -10.70 4.17
C ARG A 47 -9.46 -9.62 5.21
N SER A 48 -10.32 -8.65 4.89
CA SER A 48 -10.70 -7.60 5.82
C SER A 48 -11.41 -8.18 7.05
N THR A 49 -12.35 -9.12 6.85
CA THR A 49 -13.11 -9.73 7.94
C THR A 49 -12.23 -10.60 8.84
N PHE A 50 -11.43 -11.48 8.25
CA PHE A 50 -10.57 -12.38 9.03
C PHE A 50 -9.42 -11.67 9.74
N ALA A 51 -8.89 -10.56 9.20
CA ALA A 51 -7.83 -9.79 9.84
C ALA A 51 -8.28 -9.09 11.14
N ILE A 52 -9.58 -8.88 11.34
CA ILE A 52 -10.10 -8.31 12.60
C ILE A 52 -9.72 -9.18 13.79
N PHE A 53 -9.82 -10.51 13.68
CA PHE A 53 -9.57 -11.43 14.79
C PHE A 53 -8.13 -11.37 15.30
N PRO A 54 -7.07 -11.56 14.49
CA PRO A 54 -5.69 -11.48 14.98
C PRO A 54 -5.34 -10.10 15.53
N ILE A 55 -5.93 -9.00 15.00
CA ILE A 55 -5.72 -7.66 15.53
C ILE A 55 -6.37 -7.50 16.91
N LEU A 56 -7.58 -8.01 17.10
CA LEU A 56 -8.23 -7.99 18.42
C LEU A 56 -7.46 -8.85 19.44
N ILE A 57 -6.97 -10.02 19.04
CA ILE A 57 -6.10 -10.87 19.88
C ILE A 57 -4.82 -10.12 20.25
N TYR A 58 -4.15 -9.48 19.27
CA TYR A 58 -2.98 -8.65 19.51
C TYR A 58 -3.27 -7.52 20.50
N CYS A 59 -4.38 -6.79 20.33
CA CYS A 59 -4.80 -5.73 21.24
C CYS A 59 -5.05 -6.28 22.66
N TYR A 60 -5.69 -7.45 22.77
CA TYR A 60 -5.97 -8.08 24.05
C TYR A 60 -4.69 -8.49 24.79
N ILE A 61 -3.77 -9.20 24.11
CA ILE A 61 -2.50 -9.67 24.69
C ILE A 61 -1.62 -8.49 25.12
N LEU A 62 -1.48 -7.47 24.27
CA LEU A 62 -0.62 -6.31 24.55
C LEU A 62 -1.34 -5.18 25.30
N LYS A 63 -2.56 -5.43 25.78
CA LYS A 63 -3.38 -4.45 26.53
C LYS A 63 -3.50 -3.10 25.81
N LYS A 64 -3.61 -3.11 24.49
CA LYS A 64 -3.78 -1.91 23.68
C LYS A 64 -5.21 -1.39 23.79
N LYS A 65 -5.34 -0.09 24.00
CA LYS A 65 -6.67 0.55 24.10
C LYS A 65 -7.21 0.88 22.73
N ILE A 66 -8.41 0.38 22.43
CA ILE A 66 -9.21 0.79 21.28
C ILE A 66 -10.06 1.98 21.72
N ILE A 67 -9.77 3.18 21.19
CA ILE A 67 -10.44 4.42 21.61
C ILE A 67 -11.22 4.97 20.43
N ILE A 68 -12.54 4.98 20.52
CA ILE A 68 -13.47 5.44 19.48
C ILE A 68 -13.96 6.88 19.77
N ASN A 69 -14.09 7.25 21.06
CA ASN A 69 -14.68 8.51 21.50
C ASN A 69 -13.70 9.71 21.53
N ASN A 70 -12.78 9.80 20.58
CA ASN A 70 -11.80 10.89 20.46
C ASN A 70 -12.01 11.77 19.21
N GLY A 71 -13.18 11.65 18.58
CA GLY A 71 -13.53 12.33 17.34
C GLY A 71 -13.00 11.66 16.07
N SER A 72 -12.41 10.46 16.18
CA SER A 72 -11.87 9.72 15.04
C SER A 72 -12.91 8.89 14.29
N LEU A 73 -14.14 8.73 14.80
CA LEU A 73 -15.14 7.83 14.25
C LEU A 73 -15.50 8.17 12.78
N ILE A 74 -15.90 9.40 12.51
CA ILE A 74 -16.29 9.82 11.14
C ILE A 74 -15.11 9.69 10.17
N PRO A 75 -13.93 10.29 10.42
CA PRO A 75 -12.80 10.09 9.53
C PRO A 75 -12.32 8.64 9.46
N GLY A 76 -12.55 7.84 10.51
CA GLY A 76 -12.28 6.40 10.51
C GLY A 76 -13.20 5.63 9.55
N ILE A 77 -14.50 5.93 9.55
CA ILE A 77 -15.46 5.35 8.61
C ILE A 77 -15.10 5.74 7.16
N ILE A 78 -14.78 7.00 6.92
CA ILE A 78 -14.37 7.46 5.58
C ILE A 78 -13.10 6.73 5.12
N ALA A 79 -12.10 6.58 5.99
CA ALA A 79 -10.88 5.83 5.70
C ALA A 79 -11.18 4.34 5.42
N GLY A 80 -12.15 3.74 6.11
CA GLY A 80 -12.59 2.36 5.86
C GLY A 80 -13.30 2.19 4.52
N ILE A 81 -14.11 3.16 4.10
CA ILE A 81 -14.74 3.16 2.77
C ILE A 81 -13.67 3.30 1.68
N LEU A 82 -12.74 4.24 1.83
CA LEU A 82 -11.63 4.42 0.89
C LEU A 82 -10.75 3.16 0.81
N PHE A 83 -10.53 2.48 1.93
CA PHE A 83 -9.78 1.23 1.99
C PHE A 83 -10.51 0.10 1.24
N ALA A 84 -11.84 0.01 1.37
CA ALA A 84 -12.63 -0.93 0.59
C ALA A 84 -12.49 -0.68 -0.92
N ILE A 85 -12.62 0.58 -1.34
CA ILE A 85 -12.50 1.01 -2.74
C ILE A 85 -11.09 0.76 -3.27
N GLU A 86 -10.05 1.13 -2.49
CA GLU A 86 -8.65 0.90 -2.81
C GLU A 86 -8.38 -0.56 -3.18
N PHE A 87 -8.79 -1.48 -2.29
CA PHE A 87 -8.47 -2.90 -2.48
C PHE A 87 -9.36 -3.58 -3.52
N ILE A 88 -10.60 -3.13 -3.74
CA ILE A 88 -11.39 -3.57 -4.90
C ILE A 88 -10.61 -3.25 -6.17
N PHE A 89 -10.20 -2.00 -6.33
CA PHE A 89 -9.47 -1.57 -7.52
C PHE A 89 -8.13 -2.30 -7.69
N LEU A 90 -7.34 -2.41 -6.61
CA LEU A 90 -6.04 -3.06 -6.67
C LEU A 90 -6.15 -4.55 -7.05
N PHE A 91 -7.06 -5.29 -6.41
CA PHE A 91 -7.18 -6.73 -6.62
C PHE A 91 -7.80 -7.04 -7.98
N THR A 92 -8.77 -6.21 -8.42
CA THR A 92 -9.33 -6.29 -9.77
C THR A 92 -8.28 -5.92 -10.82
N ALA A 93 -7.42 -4.93 -10.56
CA ALA A 93 -6.32 -4.59 -11.47
C ALA A 93 -5.37 -5.77 -11.69
N LEU A 94 -5.06 -6.54 -10.65
CA LEU A 94 -4.23 -7.75 -10.73
C LEU A 94 -4.90 -8.90 -11.52
N ASP A 95 -6.22 -8.91 -11.58
CA ASP A 95 -6.98 -9.85 -12.42
C ASP A 95 -6.87 -9.47 -13.92
N TYR A 96 -6.85 -8.16 -14.23
CA TYR A 96 -6.79 -7.64 -15.59
C TYR A 96 -5.38 -7.46 -16.16
N SER A 97 -4.34 -7.40 -15.32
CA SER A 97 -2.99 -7.02 -15.76
C SER A 97 -1.90 -7.84 -15.05
N THR A 98 -0.64 -7.60 -15.43
CA THR A 98 0.52 -8.26 -14.82
C THR A 98 0.83 -7.66 -13.44
N VAL A 99 1.45 -8.47 -12.57
CA VAL A 99 1.91 -8.01 -11.24
C VAL A 99 2.86 -6.82 -11.38
N THR A 100 3.79 -6.91 -12.33
CA THR A 100 4.75 -5.86 -12.65
C THR A 100 4.05 -4.54 -12.93
N ARG A 101 3.11 -4.52 -13.89
CA ARG A 101 2.44 -3.30 -14.37
C ARG A 101 1.57 -2.68 -13.28
N VAL A 102 0.74 -3.49 -12.61
CA VAL A 102 -0.11 -3.05 -11.49
C VAL A 102 0.75 -2.47 -10.36
N SER A 103 1.81 -3.17 -9.96
CA SER A 103 2.71 -2.69 -8.90
C SER A 103 3.29 -1.32 -9.23
N LEU A 104 3.78 -1.12 -10.45
CA LEU A 104 4.42 0.12 -10.84
C LEU A 104 3.47 1.31 -10.76
N ILE A 105 2.23 1.16 -11.24
CA ILE A 105 1.24 2.23 -11.23
C ILE A 105 0.71 2.45 -9.80
N PHE A 106 0.39 1.38 -9.08
CA PHE A 106 -0.12 1.49 -7.70
C PHE A 106 0.88 2.16 -6.76
N TYR A 107 2.16 1.81 -6.87
CA TYR A 107 3.21 2.42 -6.04
C TYR A 107 3.67 3.82 -6.52
N THR A 108 2.92 4.49 -7.38
CA THR A 108 3.00 5.95 -7.54
C THR A 108 2.41 6.71 -6.34
N MET A 109 1.74 6.02 -5.40
CA MET A 109 1.16 6.58 -4.18
C MET A 109 2.08 7.59 -3.46
N PRO A 110 3.40 7.37 -3.29
CA PRO A 110 4.25 8.34 -2.61
C PRO A 110 4.33 9.70 -3.30
N VAL A 111 4.14 9.76 -4.62
CA VAL A 111 4.08 11.03 -5.37
C VAL A 111 2.86 11.82 -4.92
N TRP A 112 1.68 11.19 -4.96
CA TRP A 112 0.41 11.80 -4.59
C TRP A 112 0.40 12.23 -3.13
N LEU A 113 0.91 11.35 -2.23
CA LEU A 113 1.04 11.66 -0.81
C LEU A 113 2.01 12.81 -0.55
N THR A 114 3.17 12.85 -1.21
CA THR A 114 4.16 13.91 -1.02
C THR A 114 3.65 15.25 -1.54
N LEU A 115 2.93 15.25 -2.67
CA LEU A 115 2.26 16.45 -3.19
C LEU A 115 1.18 16.92 -2.21
N ALA A 116 0.31 16.04 -1.73
CA ALA A 116 -0.72 16.38 -0.76
C ALA A 116 -0.11 16.89 0.57
N ALA A 117 0.97 16.27 1.05
CA ALA A 117 1.68 16.67 2.26
C ALA A 117 2.23 18.09 2.16
N HIS A 118 2.72 18.52 0.99
CA HIS A 118 3.19 19.87 0.75
C HIS A 118 2.14 20.94 1.07
N PHE A 119 0.89 20.69 0.68
CA PHE A 119 -0.20 21.65 0.87
C PHE A 119 -0.84 21.53 2.26
N LEU A 120 -0.94 20.32 2.81
CA LEU A 120 -1.76 19.99 3.97
C LEU A 120 -0.98 19.78 5.27
N ILE A 121 0.35 19.63 5.22
CA ILE A 121 1.20 19.42 6.40
C ILE A 121 2.26 20.53 6.48
N GLU A 122 2.23 21.33 7.54
CA GLU A 122 3.10 22.51 7.70
C GLU A 122 4.60 22.20 7.63
N ASN A 123 5.02 21.08 8.21
CA ASN A 123 6.44 20.72 8.34
C ASN A 123 6.87 19.59 7.37
N ASP A 124 6.07 19.28 6.34
CA ASP A 124 6.42 18.28 5.32
C ASP A 124 6.36 18.89 3.91
N LYS A 125 7.00 20.04 3.77
CA LYS A 125 7.05 20.80 2.51
C LYS A 125 8.00 20.19 1.50
N LEU A 126 7.68 20.37 0.21
CA LEU A 126 8.58 20.06 -0.88
C LEU A 126 9.83 20.93 -0.81
N ASN A 127 10.96 20.32 -1.04
CA ASN A 127 12.22 20.98 -1.31
C ASN A 127 12.83 20.37 -2.59
N LEU A 128 13.89 20.98 -3.10
CA LEU A 128 14.50 20.56 -4.36
C LEU A 128 14.90 19.09 -4.34
N ASN A 129 15.44 18.57 -3.24
CA ASN A 129 15.83 17.18 -3.12
C ASN A 129 14.63 16.23 -3.23
N LYS A 130 13.50 16.57 -2.57
CA LYS A 130 12.26 15.77 -2.67
C LYS A 130 11.72 15.78 -4.10
N ILE A 131 11.68 16.94 -4.76
CA ILE A 131 11.21 17.07 -6.15
C ILE A 131 12.08 16.24 -7.08
N LEU A 132 13.39 16.42 -7.02
CA LEU A 132 14.33 15.64 -7.84
C LEU A 132 14.23 14.14 -7.55
N GLY A 133 14.13 13.78 -6.27
CA GLY A 133 13.98 12.38 -5.86
C GLY A 133 12.70 11.74 -6.37
N LEU A 134 11.56 12.45 -6.33
CA LEU A 134 10.30 11.98 -6.90
C LEU A 134 10.37 11.79 -8.41
N ILE A 135 10.93 12.77 -9.15
CA ILE A 135 11.09 12.68 -10.61
C ILE A 135 11.98 11.49 -10.97
N ILE A 136 13.12 11.34 -10.31
CA ILE A 136 14.06 10.25 -10.55
C ILE A 136 13.42 8.88 -10.25
N ALA A 137 12.68 8.76 -9.13
CA ALA A 137 11.98 7.53 -8.81
C ALA A 137 10.89 7.20 -9.84
N LEU A 138 10.13 8.20 -10.31
CA LEU A 138 9.12 8.02 -11.37
C LEU A 138 9.75 7.61 -12.71
N VAL A 139 10.89 8.18 -13.07
CA VAL A 139 11.65 7.74 -14.27
C VAL A 139 12.06 6.29 -14.12
N GLY A 140 12.56 5.88 -12.93
CA GLY A 140 12.88 4.50 -12.64
C GLY A 140 11.66 3.58 -12.82
N LEU A 141 10.51 3.95 -12.28
CA LEU A 141 9.27 3.20 -12.45
C LEU A 141 8.83 3.12 -13.92
N PHE A 142 8.86 4.25 -14.63
CA PHE A 142 8.51 4.31 -16.05
C PHE A 142 9.38 3.38 -16.92
N LEU A 143 10.69 3.34 -16.65
CA LEU A 143 11.62 2.44 -17.35
C LEU A 143 11.28 0.96 -17.13
N ALA A 144 10.75 0.60 -15.99
CA ALA A 144 10.34 -0.78 -15.72
C ALA A 144 9.01 -1.17 -16.40
N VAL A 145 8.12 -0.19 -16.68
CA VAL A 145 6.80 -0.43 -17.34
C VAL A 145 6.87 -0.39 -18.86
N TYR A 146 7.86 0.31 -19.40
CA TYR A 146 7.92 0.60 -20.82
C TYR A 146 8.19 -0.66 -21.65
N GLU A 147 7.13 -1.20 -22.27
CA GLU A 147 7.20 -2.27 -23.28
C GLU A 147 6.97 -1.68 -24.67
N PRO A 148 7.98 -1.68 -25.54
CA PRO A 148 7.88 -1.03 -26.85
C PRO A 148 7.11 -1.82 -27.93
N THR A 149 6.63 -3.05 -27.68
CA THR A 149 6.36 -3.99 -28.78
C THR A 149 4.98 -4.64 -28.85
N THR A 150 4.09 -4.48 -27.89
CA THR A 150 2.75 -5.09 -27.97
C THR A 150 1.66 -4.04 -27.94
N GLY A 151 0.72 -4.11 -28.88
CA GLY A 151 -0.44 -3.22 -28.94
C GLY A 151 -1.19 -3.19 -27.60
N TYR A 152 -1.67 -2.04 -27.20
CA TYR A 152 -2.45 -1.83 -25.97
C TYR A 152 -3.71 -2.70 -26.02
N ASP A 153 -3.82 -3.66 -25.11
CA ASP A 153 -5.05 -4.41 -24.91
C ASP A 153 -6.00 -3.62 -23.99
N THR A 154 -7.29 -3.65 -24.31
CA THR A 154 -8.33 -2.96 -23.54
C THR A 154 -8.37 -3.41 -22.08
N SER A 155 -8.07 -4.68 -21.80
CA SER A 155 -8.00 -5.23 -20.44
C SER A 155 -6.87 -4.56 -19.64
N GLN A 156 -5.70 -4.39 -20.22
CA GLN A 156 -4.56 -3.73 -19.57
C GLN A 156 -4.86 -2.27 -19.24
N PHE A 157 -5.60 -1.56 -20.10
CA PHE A 157 -6.04 -0.19 -19.81
C PHE A 157 -6.89 -0.11 -18.53
N TYR A 158 -7.85 -1.04 -18.37
CA TYR A 158 -8.65 -1.09 -17.14
C TYR A 158 -7.79 -1.42 -15.92
N GLY A 159 -6.84 -2.36 -16.04
CA GLY A 159 -5.88 -2.67 -14.97
C GLY A 159 -5.06 -1.45 -14.56
N ASP A 160 -4.57 -0.66 -15.51
CA ASP A 160 -3.81 0.58 -15.25
C ASP A 160 -4.68 1.64 -14.56
N ALA A 161 -5.90 1.87 -15.06
CA ALA A 161 -6.82 2.84 -14.49
C ALA A 161 -7.20 2.47 -13.03
N TYR A 162 -7.50 1.20 -12.77
CA TYR A 162 -7.81 0.72 -11.43
C TYR A 162 -6.60 0.82 -10.50
N SER A 163 -5.39 0.52 -10.97
CA SER A 163 -4.15 0.68 -10.21
C SER A 163 -3.91 2.12 -9.79
N LEU A 164 -4.17 3.07 -10.69
CA LEU A 164 -4.03 4.51 -10.41
C LEU A 164 -5.07 4.97 -9.39
N LEU A 165 -6.34 4.55 -9.54
CA LEU A 165 -7.39 4.88 -8.58
C LEU A 165 -7.09 4.31 -7.19
N ALA A 166 -6.60 3.08 -7.10
CA ALA A 166 -6.15 2.48 -5.86
C ALA A 166 -5.01 3.28 -5.22
N SER A 167 -4.03 3.71 -6.02
CA SER A 167 -2.91 4.56 -5.58
C SER A 167 -3.38 5.88 -4.96
N LEU A 168 -4.36 6.55 -5.58
CA LEU A 168 -4.95 7.79 -5.08
C LEU A 168 -5.75 7.56 -3.78
N CYS A 169 -6.48 6.46 -3.67
CA CYS A 169 -7.19 6.09 -2.43
C CYS A 169 -6.20 5.90 -1.28
N TRP A 170 -5.12 5.14 -1.50
CA TRP A 170 -4.09 4.93 -0.48
C TRP A 170 -3.43 6.23 -0.04
N ALA A 171 -3.05 7.10 -0.99
CA ALA A 171 -2.49 8.42 -0.67
C ALA A 171 -3.47 9.27 0.15
N THR A 172 -4.77 9.21 -0.17
CA THR A 172 -5.81 9.93 0.57
C THR A 172 -5.96 9.39 2.00
N ILE A 173 -5.97 8.08 2.20
CA ILE A 173 -5.98 7.48 3.54
C ILE A 173 -4.74 7.93 4.32
N ALA A 174 -3.56 7.84 3.72
CA ALA A 174 -2.31 8.21 4.37
C ALA A 174 -2.26 9.70 4.79
N ILE A 175 -2.78 10.62 3.98
CA ILE A 175 -2.87 12.04 4.35
C ILE A 175 -3.91 12.27 5.46
N MET A 176 -5.05 11.56 5.43
CA MET A 176 -6.08 11.63 6.47
C MET A 176 -5.54 11.21 7.84
N LEU A 177 -4.63 10.24 7.90
CA LEU A 177 -3.95 9.81 9.13
C LEU A 177 -3.11 10.92 9.77
N LYS A 178 -2.72 11.94 9.01
CA LYS A 178 -1.91 13.06 9.47
C LYS A 178 -2.71 14.32 9.73
N THR A 179 -3.74 14.59 8.93
CA THR A 179 -4.40 15.90 8.85
C THR A 179 -5.77 15.94 9.52
N THR A 180 -6.38 14.78 9.78
CA THR A 180 -7.71 14.71 10.40
C THR A 180 -7.65 14.22 11.85
N ARG A 181 -8.81 14.23 12.54
CA ARG A 181 -8.94 13.66 13.88
C ARG A 181 -8.66 12.14 13.93
N LEU A 182 -8.52 11.47 12.79
CA LEU A 182 -8.07 10.08 12.73
C LEU A 182 -6.66 9.94 13.34
N SER A 183 -5.85 10.99 13.30
CA SER A 183 -4.53 11.05 13.97
C SER A 183 -4.57 10.88 15.49
N ASN A 184 -5.74 11.04 16.11
CA ASN A 184 -5.95 10.85 17.56
C ASN A 184 -6.18 9.37 17.91
N ALA A 185 -6.52 8.53 16.93
CA ALA A 185 -6.69 7.10 17.13
C ALA A 185 -5.32 6.39 17.15
N THR A 186 -5.22 5.30 17.92
CA THR A 186 -4.03 4.45 17.87
C THR A 186 -3.93 3.74 16.51
N PRO A 187 -2.72 3.32 16.06
CA PRO A 187 -2.56 2.56 14.83
C PRO A 187 -3.51 1.36 14.72
N GLU A 188 -3.69 0.66 15.82
CA GLU A 188 -4.59 -0.50 15.91
C GLU A 188 -6.05 -0.10 15.66
N THR A 189 -6.50 1.02 16.25
CA THR A 189 -7.86 1.55 16.05
C THR A 189 -8.04 2.04 14.61
N GLN A 190 -7.04 2.69 14.03
CA GLN A 190 -7.06 3.15 12.64
C GLN A 190 -7.22 1.96 11.67
N LEU A 191 -6.47 0.88 11.89
CA LEU A 191 -6.58 -0.33 11.08
C LEU A 191 -7.93 -1.02 11.28
N LEU A 192 -8.43 -1.10 12.52
CA LEU A 192 -9.75 -1.67 12.79
C LEU A 192 -10.88 -0.92 12.09
N TYR A 193 -10.85 0.43 12.01
CA TYR A 193 -11.82 1.18 11.21
C TYR A 193 -11.79 0.73 9.74
N GLN A 194 -10.60 0.61 9.15
CA GLN A 194 -10.45 0.20 7.76
C GLN A 194 -10.99 -1.22 7.53
N LEU A 195 -10.65 -2.16 8.40
CA LEU A 195 -11.05 -3.57 8.26
C LEU A 195 -12.53 -3.80 8.54
N VAL A 196 -13.07 -3.22 9.63
CA VAL A 196 -14.47 -3.42 10.00
C VAL A 196 -15.40 -2.81 8.96
N VAL A 197 -15.14 -1.56 8.55
CA VAL A 197 -15.98 -0.89 7.56
C VAL A 197 -15.90 -1.59 6.21
N SER A 198 -14.69 -1.94 5.74
CA SER A 198 -14.54 -2.68 4.48
C SER A 198 -15.17 -4.06 4.53
N GLY A 199 -15.02 -4.81 5.64
CA GLY A 199 -15.64 -6.12 5.82
C GLY A 199 -17.16 -6.06 5.78
N ILE A 200 -17.79 -5.09 6.50
CA ILE A 200 -19.24 -4.90 6.51
C ILE A 200 -19.79 -4.55 5.12
N ILE A 201 -19.07 -3.76 4.33
CA ILE A 201 -19.50 -3.35 3.00
C ILE A 201 -19.27 -4.47 1.98
N LEU A 202 -18.06 -5.05 1.99
CA LEU A 202 -17.63 -5.93 0.91
C LEU A 202 -18.13 -7.36 1.05
N LEU A 203 -18.35 -7.86 2.26
CA LEU A 203 -18.79 -9.25 2.44
C LEU A 203 -20.19 -9.49 1.82
N PRO A 204 -21.22 -8.71 2.12
CA PRO A 204 -22.52 -8.89 1.47
C PRO A 204 -22.48 -8.54 -0.04
N LEU A 205 -21.66 -7.56 -0.45
CA LEU A 205 -21.52 -7.21 -1.86
C LEU A 205 -20.89 -8.35 -2.66
N SER A 206 -19.82 -8.96 -2.14
CA SER A 206 -19.10 -10.03 -2.83
C SER A 206 -19.91 -11.31 -2.99
N MET A 207 -20.83 -11.60 -2.05
CA MET A 207 -21.72 -12.77 -2.12
C MET A 207 -22.81 -12.64 -3.21
N GLN A 208 -23.04 -11.44 -3.75
CA GLN A 208 -23.97 -11.22 -4.86
C GLN A 208 -23.31 -11.41 -6.23
N LEU A 209 -21.97 -11.56 -6.27
CA LEU A 209 -21.25 -11.79 -7.50
C LEU A 209 -21.33 -13.25 -7.90
N ASN A 210 -21.45 -13.50 -9.22
CA ASN A 210 -21.32 -14.85 -9.75
C ASN A 210 -19.85 -15.29 -9.58
N ASP A 211 -19.62 -16.59 -9.34
CA ASP A 211 -18.30 -17.20 -9.25
C ASP A 211 -17.37 -16.58 -8.20
N TYR A 212 -17.94 -16.14 -7.06
CA TYR A 212 -17.13 -15.57 -5.96
C TYR A 212 -16.16 -16.59 -5.37
N VAL A 213 -16.47 -17.90 -5.44
CA VAL A 213 -15.55 -19.02 -5.20
C VAL A 213 -15.31 -19.72 -6.54
N ARG A 214 -14.06 -19.83 -6.98
CA ARG A 214 -13.68 -20.46 -8.25
C ARG A 214 -13.14 -21.88 -7.98
N ASN A 215 -11.93 -22.00 -7.47
CA ASN A 215 -11.31 -23.28 -7.11
C ASN A 215 -10.34 -23.06 -5.93
N ILE A 216 -10.72 -23.51 -4.74
CA ILE A 216 -9.91 -23.28 -3.52
C ILE A 216 -9.25 -24.61 -3.15
N ASP A 217 -7.93 -24.63 -3.07
CA ASP A 217 -7.11 -25.70 -2.56
C ASP A 217 -6.41 -25.29 -1.24
N LEU A 218 -5.65 -26.23 -0.66
CA LEU A 218 -4.96 -26.01 0.61
C LEU A 218 -3.85 -24.95 0.47
N ASP A 219 -3.16 -24.89 -0.65
CA ASP A 219 -2.05 -23.96 -0.88
C ASP A 219 -2.57 -22.52 -0.92
N LEU A 220 -3.70 -22.29 -1.60
CA LEU A 220 -4.36 -20.99 -1.63
C LEU A 220 -4.86 -20.55 -0.25
N ILE A 221 -5.35 -21.48 0.59
CA ILE A 221 -5.74 -21.20 1.97
C ILE A 221 -4.52 -20.78 2.81
N LEU A 222 -3.38 -21.45 2.63
CA LEU A 222 -2.14 -21.11 3.34
C LEU A 222 -1.61 -19.75 2.91
N ILE A 223 -1.59 -19.47 1.59
CA ILE A 223 -1.20 -18.16 1.03
C ILE A 223 -2.11 -17.06 1.57
N PHE A 224 -3.43 -17.27 1.54
CA PHE A 224 -4.41 -16.34 2.07
C PHE A 224 -4.23 -16.09 3.58
N SER A 225 -3.98 -17.15 4.36
CA SER A 225 -3.73 -17.04 5.80
C SER A 225 -2.48 -16.20 6.11
N PHE A 226 -1.42 -16.38 5.32
CA PHE A 226 -0.22 -15.54 5.40
C PHE A 226 -0.54 -14.07 5.11
N GLN A 227 -1.33 -13.77 4.07
CA GLN A 227 -1.76 -12.40 3.76
C GLN A 227 -2.52 -11.76 4.94
N VAL A 228 -3.42 -12.51 5.59
CA VAL A 228 -4.21 -12.03 6.73
C VAL A 228 -3.33 -11.74 7.94
N ILE A 229 -2.46 -12.67 8.32
CA ILE A 229 -1.71 -12.60 9.58
C ILE A 229 -0.47 -11.70 9.41
N VAL A 230 0.36 -11.99 8.42
CA VAL A 230 1.66 -11.32 8.28
C VAL A 230 1.52 -9.97 7.61
N ILE A 231 0.84 -9.91 6.47
CA ILE A 231 0.74 -8.66 5.71
C ILE A 231 -0.24 -7.70 6.38
N MET A 232 -1.49 -8.14 6.58
CA MET A 232 -2.55 -7.24 7.04
C MET A 232 -2.42 -6.91 8.52
N CYS A 233 -2.16 -7.88 9.38
CA CYS A 233 -2.06 -7.61 10.82
C CYS A 233 -0.68 -7.01 11.16
N MET A 234 0.41 -7.73 10.97
CA MET A 234 1.73 -7.27 11.42
C MET A 234 2.28 -6.12 10.57
N GLY A 235 2.17 -6.23 9.24
CA GLY A 235 2.71 -5.25 8.32
C GLY A 235 1.99 -3.90 8.41
N PHE A 236 0.66 -3.90 8.33
CA PHE A 236 -0.11 -2.65 8.36
C PHE A 236 -0.12 -1.98 9.74
N ILE A 237 -0.13 -2.71 10.86
CA ILE A 237 0.04 -2.10 12.19
C ILE A 237 1.40 -1.39 12.27
N GLY A 238 2.46 -2.06 11.82
CA GLY A 238 3.80 -1.48 11.78
C GLY A 238 3.89 -0.26 10.87
N TRP A 239 3.30 -0.33 9.67
CA TRP A 239 3.20 0.80 8.74
C TRP A 239 2.50 2.01 9.38
N LEU A 240 1.31 1.81 9.96
CA LEU A 240 0.55 2.87 10.62
C LEU A 240 1.29 3.44 11.83
N TRP A 241 2.00 2.59 12.59
CA TRP A 241 2.83 3.04 13.70
C TRP A 241 3.98 3.93 13.22
N ILE A 242 4.69 3.55 12.17
CA ILE A 242 5.77 4.37 11.58
C ILE A 242 5.16 5.65 11.00
N MET A 243 4.08 5.57 10.24
CA MET A 243 3.40 6.72 9.69
C MET A 243 2.96 7.71 10.78
N SER A 244 2.63 7.24 11.99
CA SER A 244 2.28 8.11 13.12
C SER A 244 3.46 8.91 13.68
N LYS A 245 4.69 8.44 13.50
CA LYS A 245 5.90 9.01 14.14
C LYS A 245 6.82 9.78 13.20
N TYR A 246 6.91 9.38 11.94
CA TYR A 246 7.84 9.91 10.96
C TYR A 246 7.12 10.76 9.90
N SER A 247 7.88 11.50 9.07
CA SER A 247 7.29 12.33 8.02
C SER A 247 6.59 11.45 6.96
N ALA A 248 5.45 11.93 6.46
CA ALA A 248 4.64 11.18 5.51
C ALA A 248 5.41 10.94 4.20
N SER A 249 6.04 11.98 3.66
CA SER A 249 6.80 11.89 2.40
C SER A 249 8.01 10.96 2.50
N SER A 250 8.78 11.03 3.60
CA SER A 250 9.94 10.15 3.79
C SER A 250 9.54 8.69 4.04
N THR A 251 8.46 8.45 4.79
CA THR A 251 7.96 7.09 5.04
C THR A 251 7.43 6.46 3.76
N SER A 252 6.61 7.19 3.02
CA SER A 252 5.98 6.67 1.79
C SER A 252 6.98 6.44 0.66
N SER A 253 8.11 7.16 0.63
CA SER A 253 9.11 6.96 -0.42
C SER A 253 9.74 5.55 -0.42
N PHE A 254 9.74 4.84 0.72
CA PHE A 254 10.16 3.44 0.76
C PHE A 254 9.21 2.51 -0.01
N ALA A 255 7.95 2.90 -0.21
CA ALA A 255 7.01 2.12 -1.02
C ALA A 255 7.46 1.99 -2.49
N PHE A 256 8.34 2.87 -3.01
CA PHE A 256 8.97 2.69 -4.32
C PHE A 256 9.88 1.46 -4.42
N LEU A 257 10.30 0.86 -3.31
CA LEU A 257 11.02 -0.42 -3.33
C LEU A 257 10.09 -1.60 -3.64
N THR A 258 8.82 -1.47 -3.34
CA THR A 258 7.86 -2.57 -3.46
C THR A 258 7.71 -3.08 -4.89
N PRO A 259 7.58 -2.23 -5.95
CA PRO A 259 7.49 -2.74 -7.32
C PRO A 259 8.76 -3.49 -7.75
N ILE A 260 9.93 -3.15 -7.21
CA ILE A 260 11.17 -3.86 -7.50
C ILE A 260 11.08 -5.29 -6.98
N PHE A 261 10.61 -5.45 -5.74
CA PHE A 261 10.37 -6.78 -5.18
C PHE A 261 9.19 -7.48 -5.86
N GLY A 262 8.14 -6.74 -6.27
CA GLY A 262 7.03 -7.28 -7.06
C GLY A 262 7.50 -7.88 -8.38
N VAL A 263 8.36 -7.18 -9.11
CA VAL A 263 8.98 -7.70 -10.34
C VAL A 263 9.87 -8.90 -10.05
N LEU A 264 10.70 -8.84 -9.00
CA LEU A 264 11.57 -9.95 -8.62
C LEU A 264 10.75 -11.23 -8.30
N PHE A 265 9.69 -11.11 -7.52
CA PHE A 265 8.83 -12.24 -7.18
C PHE A 265 7.93 -12.67 -8.34
N GLY A 266 7.48 -11.74 -9.20
CA GLY A 266 6.81 -12.05 -10.45
C GLY A 266 7.68 -12.94 -11.33
N TRP A 267 8.96 -12.59 -11.48
CA TRP A 267 9.91 -13.43 -12.21
C TRP A 267 10.17 -14.79 -11.55
N LEU A 268 10.40 -14.82 -10.23
CA LEU A 268 10.77 -16.06 -9.53
C LEU A 268 9.59 -17.05 -9.38
N ILE A 269 8.35 -16.57 -9.30
CA ILE A 269 7.18 -17.38 -8.96
C ILE A 269 6.22 -17.53 -10.13
N MET A 270 6.13 -16.50 -11.01
CA MET A 270 5.20 -16.46 -12.12
C MET A 270 5.88 -16.52 -13.49
N ASP A 271 7.20 -16.71 -13.53
CA ASP A 271 8.03 -16.71 -14.74
C ASP A 271 7.88 -15.46 -15.60
N ASP A 272 7.54 -14.30 -14.98
CA ASP A 272 7.45 -13.02 -15.67
C ASP A 272 8.81 -12.65 -16.29
N PRO A 273 8.89 -12.18 -17.55
CA PRO A 273 10.16 -11.88 -18.20
C PRO A 273 10.86 -10.67 -17.56
N ILE A 274 12.14 -10.80 -17.20
CA ILE A 274 13.00 -9.69 -16.77
C ILE A 274 13.86 -9.19 -17.94
N ASN A 275 13.84 -7.91 -18.18
CA ASN A 275 14.68 -7.22 -19.15
C ASN A 275 15.72 -6.29 -18.48
N GLU A 276 16.72 -5.82 -19.25
CA GLU A 276 17.79 -4.94 -18.74
C GLU A 276 17.27 -3.63 -18.13
N GLN A 277 16.09 -3.18 -18.54
CA GLN A 277 15.47 -1.96 -18.06
C GLN A 277 15.11 -2.03 -16.58
N ILE A 278 14.89 -3.22 -16.04
CA ILE A 278 14.60 -3.44 -14.61
C ILE A 278 15.81 -3.06 -13.74
N TYR A 279 17.02 -3.35 -14.17
CA TYR A 279 18.23 -2.94 -13.43
C TYR A 279 18.38 -1.42 -13.36
N LEU A 280 18.09 -0.72 -14.48
CA LEU A 280 18.09 0.73 -14.51
C LEU A 280 16.96 1.31 -13.62
N SER A 281 15.79 0.71 -13.67
CA SER A 281 14.66 1.06 -12.79
C SER A 281 15.07 1.00 -11.32
N LEU A 282 15.71 -0.08 -10.92
CA LEU A 282 16.22 -0.32 -9.56
C LEU A 282 17.17 0.80 -9.12
N PHE A 283 18.14 1.12 -9.96
CA PHE A 283 19.12 2.17 -9.70
C PHE A 283 18.43 3.53 -9.51
N PHE A 284 17.57 3.95 -10.44
CA PHE A 284 16.88 5.25 -10.36
C PHE A 284 15.93 5.30 -9.16
N THR A 285 15.23 4.22 -8.85
CA THR A 285 14.33 4.17 -7.68
C THR A 285 15.10 4.32 -6.38
N CYS A 286 16.21 3.59 -6.20
CA CYS A 286 17.07 3.71 -5.01
C CYS A 286 17.66 5.12 -4.88
N LEU A 287 18.12 5.71 -5.99
CA LEU A 287 18.63 7.08 -6.01
C LEU A 287 17.54 8.09 -5.63
N GLY A 288 16.32 7.93 -6.15
CA GLY A 288 15.18 8.77 -5.80
C GLY A 288 14.84 8.71 -4.31
N ILE A 289 14.79 7.51 -3.71
CA ILE A 289 14.56 7.32 -2.28
C ILE A 289 15.66 8.01 -1.46
N TYR A 290 16.92 7.83 -1.87
CA TYR A 290 18.04 8.48 -1.19
C TYR A 290 17.87 10.00 -1.18
N LEU A 291 17.53 10.61 -2.33
CA LEU A 291 17.35 12.06 -2.45
C LEU A 291 16.17 12.58 -1.61
N ILE A 292 15.04 11.88 -1.59
CA ILE A 292 13.87 12.26 -0.80
C ILE A 292 14.20 12.27 0.69
N ASN A 293 15.01 11.30 1.15
CA ASN A 293 15.38 11.15 2.56
C ASN A 293 16.62 11.95 2.96
N LYS A 294 17.39 12.46 1.99
CA LYS A 294 18.56 13.29 2.26
C LYS A 294 18.11 14.58 2.97
N ARG A 295 18.65 14.83 4.17
CA ARG A 295 18.39 16.07 4.91
C ARG A 295 18.71 17.26 4.02
N GLY A 296 17.68 18.02 3.62
CA GLY A 296 17.87 19.24 2.87
C GLY A 296 18.66 20.24 3.72
N SER A 297 19.75 20.76 3.18
CA SER A 297 20.30 22.02 3.63
C SER A 297 19.18 23.07 3.51
N LYS A 298 18.84 23.72 4.61
CA LYS A 298 17.77 24.73 4.83
C LYS A 298 16.85 25.00 3.63
N SER A 299 15.53 24.86 3.86
CA SER A 299 14.48 25.32 2.93
C SER A 299 14.80 26.76 2.46
N ILE A 300 14.74 26.96 1.14
CA ILE A 300 14.67 28.27 0.51
C ILE A 300 13.40 28.96 0.94
#